data_c6bfa91fa8fc014553deb2e2383e0d92
#
_entry.id   c6bfa91fa8fc014553deb2e2383e0d92
#
_cell.length_a   1.000
_cell.length_b   1.000
_cell.length_c   1.000
_cell.angle_alpha   90.00
_cell.angle_beta   90.00
_cell.angle_gamma   90.00
#
_symmetry.space_group_name_H-M   'P 1'
#
loop_
_entity.id
_entity.type
_entity.pdbx_description
1 polymer ?
#
loop_
_entity_poly.entity_id
_entity_poly.type
_entity_poly.pdbx_seq_one_letter_code
_entity_poly.pdbx_strand_id
1 'polypeptide(L)'
;MKITKYKIILGSNSPRRKDLLSEMGIDFKVITSDKEETYPKHLKGKEVSDFLSIQKSDNLKETLKENELLITADTIVVLDNKILEKPKSKEESYKMIQSLSDKKHNVITSVTLTTTKKQKTFSVSTTVTFNTISDKDIHFYIEKYQPFDKAGSYGIQEWIGLTSIEKIEGSYTNVVGLPTSELYKKITIF
;
A
#
# COMPACT_ATOMS: atom_id res chain seq x y z
N MET A 1 -17.58 -0.87 -16.02
CA MET A 1 -18.52 -1.83 -15.37
C MET A 1 -19.06 -1.21 -14.07
N LYS A 2 -20.38 -1.18 -13.85
CA LYS A 2 -20.95 -0.58 -12.64
C LYS A 2 -20.99 -1.65 -11.52
N ILE A 3 -19.98 -1.69 -10.67
CA ILE A 3 -19.83 -2.67 -9.59
C ILE A 3 -20.48 -2.23 -8.28
N THR A 4 -20.89 -0.97 -8.17
CA THR A 4 -21.53 -0.39 -6.99
C THR A 4 -22.49 0.73 -7.40
N LYS A 5 -23.38 1.11 -6.50
CA LYS A 5 -24.28 2.27 -6.68
C LYS A 5 -23.61 3.62 -6.41
N TYR A 6 -22.44 3.60 -5.79
CA TYR A 6 -21.71 4.80 -5.41
C TYR A 6 -20.79 5.30 -6.53
N LYS A 7 -20.51 6.60 -6.54
CA LYS A 7 -19.40 7.21 -7.25
C LYS A 7 -18.13 7.00 -6.42
N ILE A 8 -17.11 6.41 -7.03
CA ILE A 8 -15.88 6.08 -6.32
C ILE A 8 -14.97 7.30 -6.22
N ILE A 9 -14.49 7.53 -5.02
CA ILE A 9 -13.46 8.53 -4.69
C ILE A 9 -12.24 7.79 -4.18
N LEU A 10 -11.09 8.02 -4.79
CA LEU A 10 -9.80 7.51 -4.32
C LEU A 10 -9.10 8.58 -3.48
N GLY A 11 -8.92 8.32 -2.20
CA GLY A 11 -8.20 9.17 -1.24
C GLY A 11 -6.70 8.86 -1.24
N SER A 12 -6.04 8.94 -2.42
CA SER A 12 -4.62 8.63 -2.53
C SER A 12 -3.97 9.26 -3.76
N ASN A 13 -2.76 9.81 -3.58
CA ASN A 13 -1.91 10.28 -4.68
C ASN A 13 -1.06 9.17 -5.32
N SER A 14 -1.01 7.97 -4.72
CA SER A 14 -0.20 6.86 -5.23
C SER A 14 -0.56 6.51 -6.68
N PRO A 15 0.39 6.62 -7.64
CA PRO A 15 0.14 6.24 -9.02
C PRO A 15 -0.22 4.75 -9.13
N ARG A 16 0.43 3.89 -8.36
CA ARG A 16 0.17 2.45 -8.33
C ARG A 16 -1.28 2.11 -7.96
N ARG A 17 -1.86 2.82 -6.99
CA ARG A 17 -3.27 2.61 -6.61
C ARG A 17 -4.24 3.12 -7.66
N LYS A 18 -3.91 4.23 -8.31
CA LYS A 18 -4.68 4.77 -9.45
C LYS A 18 -4.71 3.77 -10.60
N ASP A 19 -3.54 3.23 -10.96
CA ASP A 19 -3.39 2.26 -12.04
C ASP A 19 -4.19 0.99 -11.75
N LEU A 20 -4.02 0.39 -10.57
CA LEU A 20 -4.76 -0.81 -10.16
C LEU A 20 -6.28 -0.59 -10.16
N LEU A 21 -6.76 0.56 -9.70
CA LEU A 21 -8.19 0.85 -9.69
C LEU A 21 -8.74 1.07 -11.11
N SER A 22 -7.95 1.69 -12.00
CA SER A 22 -8.25 1.83 -13.42
C SER A 22 -8.30 0.48 -14.15
N GLU A 23 -7.33 -0.41 -13.87
CA GLU A 23 -7.27 -1.77 -14.43
C GLU A 23 -8.46 -2.63 -13.97
N MET A 24 -9.03 -2.35 -12.80
CA MET A 24 -10.29 -2.96 -12.36
C MET A 24 -11.51 -2.47 -13.17
N GLY A 25 -11.36 -1.51 -14.09
CA GLY A 25 -12.46 -0.92 -14.86
C GLY A 25 -13.38 -0.04 -14.01
N ILE A 26 -12.85 0.57 -12.94
CA ILE A 26 -13.60 1.43 -12.02
C ILE A 26 -13.31 2.89 -12.36
N ASP A 27 -14.36 3.65 -12.67
CA ASP A 27 -14.27 5.11 -12.78
C ASP A 27 -14.20 5.72 -11.39
N PHE A 28 -13.24 6.60 -11.16
CA PHE A 28 -13.04 7.27 -9.86
C PHE A 28 -12.58 8.72 -10.02
N LYS A 29 -12.80 9.50 -8.97
CA LYS A 29 -12.15 10.80 -8.79
C LYS A 29 -11.08 10.68 -7.71
N VAL A 30 -10.04 11.49 -7.79
CA VAL A 30 -9.01 11.56 -6.75
C VAL A 30 -9.25 12.80 -5.89
N ILE A 31 -9.23 12.61 -4.58
CA ILE A 31 -9.12 13.70 -3.60
C ILE A 31 -8.05 13.32 -2.58
N THR A 32 -7.32 14.30 -2.08
CA THR A 32 -6.25 14.07 -1.11
C THR A 32 -6.25 15.15 -0.05
N SER A 33 -5.58 14.86 1.06
CA SER A 33 -5.35 15.80 2.16
C SER A 33 -3.85 15.94 2.36
N ASP A 34 -3.41 17.15 2.67
CA ASP A 34 -2.00 17.47 2.99
C ASP A 34 -1.69 17.29 4.48
N LYS A 35 -2.65 16.77 5.27
CA LYS A 35 -2.41 16.51 6.69
C LYS A 35 -1.35 15.43 6.88
N GLU A 36 -0.43 15.69 7.80
CA GLU A 36 0.64 14.77 8.15
C GLU A 36 0.09 13.44 8.67
N GLU A 37 0.70 12.35 8.23
CA GLU A 37 0.34 10.99 8.61
C GLU A 37 1.26 10.55 9.76
N THR A 38 0.69 10.44 10.95
CA THR A 38 1.40 9.98 12.14
C THR A 38 0.58 8.91 12.86
N TYR A 39 1.25 8.01 13.56
CA TYR A 39 0.59 6.96 14.34
C TYR A 39 1.21 6.81 15.72
N PRO A 40 0.43 6.35 16.72
CA PRO A 40 0.92 6.10 18.09
C PRO A 40 1.99 5.01 18.10
N LYS A 41 3.11 5.24 18.82
CA LYS A 41 4.28 4.33 18.85
C LYS A 41 3.99 2.92 19.44
N HIS A 42 2.89 2.74 20.16
CA HIS A 42 2.52 1.44 20.69
C HIS A 42 1.87 0.51 19.66
N LEU A 43 1.35 1.05 18.53
CA LEU A 43 0.76 0.25 17.46
C LEU A 43 1.84 -0.57 16.74
N LYS A 44 1.48 -1.79 16.31
CA LYS A 44 2.39 -2.72 15.64
C LYS A 44 1.74 -3.38 14.43
N GLY A 45 2.57 -3.70 13.45
CA GLY A 45 2.14 -4.46 12.28
C GLY A 45 0.85 -3.90 11.67
N LYS A 46 -0.15 -4.76 11.49
CA LYS A 46 -1.45 -4.44 10.90
C LYS A 46 -2.16 -3.22 11.54
N GLU A 47 -2.02 -3.04 12.85
CA GLU A 47 -2.68 -1.93 13.56
C GLU A 47 -2.23 -0.56 13.01
N VAL A 48 -0.98 -0.45 12.58
CA VAL A 48 -0.43 0.78 11.98
C VAL A 48 -1.08 1.06 10.63
N SER A 49 -1.14 0.09 9.72
CA SER A 49 -1.76 0.30 8.41
C SER A 49 -3.27 0.52 8.51
N ASP A 50 -3.96 -0.15 9.44
CA ASP A 50 -5.37 0.10 9.74
C ASP A 50 -5.58 1.54 10.21
N PHE A 51 -4.78 1.97 11.19
CA PHE A 51 -4.85 3.33 11.75
C PHE A 51 -4.63 4.39 10.68
N LEU A 52 -3.57 4.25 9.88
CA LEU A 52 -3.23 5.21 8.83
C LEU A 52 -4.29 5.25 7.71
N SER A 53 -4.85 4.11 7.32
CA SER A 53 -5.91 4.08 6.32
C SER A 53 -7.20 4.76 6.83
N ILE A 54 -7.54 4.59 8.11
CA ILE A 54 -8.66 5.26 8.77
C ILE A 54 -8.38 6.77 8.89
N GLN A 55 -7.19 7.16 9.35
CA GLN A 55 -6.81 8.57 9.48
C GLN A 55 -6.94 9.32 8.13
N LYS A 56 -6.45 8.70 7.04
CA LYS A 56 -6.63 9.25 5.67
C LYS A 56 -8.10 9.44 5.32
N SER A 57 -8.93 8.47 5.68
CA SER A 57 -10.37 8.55 5.45
C SER A 57 -11.03 9.64 6.27
N ASP A 58 -10.70 9.73 7.56
CA ASP A 58 -11.27 10.73 8.46
C ASP A 58 -10.91 12.17 8.06
N ASN A 59 -9.73 12.36 7.46
CA ASN A 59 -9.32 13.65 6.92
C ASN A 59 -10.15 14.10 5.71
N LEU A 60 -10.85 13.20 5.04
CA LEU A 60 -11.58 13.47 3.79
C LEU A 60 -13.09 13.25 3.91
N LYS A 61 -13.57 12.53 4.92
CA LYS A 61 -14.98 12.10 5.02
C LYS A 61 -16.00 13.24 4.98
N GLU A 62 -15.67 14.41 5.54
CA GLU A 62 -16.56 15.58 5.57
C GLU A 62 -16.77 16.20 4.18
N THR A 63 -15.93 15.83 3.19
CA THR A 63 -16.07 16.31 1.80
C THR A 63 -16.99 15.45 0.95
N LEU A 64 -17.43 14.29 1.47
CA LEU A 64 -18.19 13.30 0.73
C LEU A 64 -19.67 13.71 0.55
N LYS A 65 -20.21 13.39 -0.63
CA LYS A 65 -21.64 13.45 -0.92
C LYS A 65 -22.31 12.10 -0.61
N GLU A 66 -23.62 12.09 -0.41
CA GLU A 66 -24.37 10.88 -0.04
C GLU A 66 -24.20 9.68 -1.00
N ASN A 67 -23.93 9.95 -2.28
CA ASN A 67 -23.77 8.93 -3.32
C ASN A 67 -22.28 8.60 -3.61
N GLU A 68 -21.36 8.99 -2.75
CA GLU A 68 -19.93 8.77 -2.90
C GLU A 68 -19.41 7.71 -1.92
N LEU A 69 -18.43 6.92 -2.40
CA LEU A 69 -17.69 5.93 -1.62
C LEU A 69 -16.20 6.27 -1.71
N LEU A 70 -15.65 6.70 -0.60
CA LEU A 70 -14.22 6.97 -0.45
C LEU A 70 -13.46 5.67 -0.19
N ILE A 71 -12.39 5.48 -0.92
CA ILE A 71 -11.40 4.41 -0.74
C ILE A 71 -10.09 5.05 -0.31
N THR A 72 -9.65 4.78 0.90
CA THR A 72 -8.30 5.10 1.36
C THR A 72 -7.53 3.83 1.65
N ALA A 73 -6.21 3.87 1.55
CA ALA A 73 -5.37 2.71 1.84
C ALA A 73 -4.02 3.13 2.40
N ASP A 74 -3.44 2.24 3.20
CA ASP A 74 -2.07 2.34 3.65
C ASP A 74 -1.35 1.00 3.52
N THR A 75 -0.05 1.04 3.22
CA THR A 75 0.77 -0.15 2.99
C THR A 75 2.04 -0.04 3.79
N ILE A 76 2.32 -1.07 4.58
CA ILE A 76 3.55 -1.20 5.36
C ILE A 76 4.29 -2.48 4.99
N VAL A 77 5.61 -2.45 5.16
CA VAL A 77 6.49 -3.61 5.08
C VAL A 77 6.97 -3.96 6.48
N VAL A 78 6.87 -5.22 6.88
CA VAL A 78 7.24 -5.70 8.21
C VAL A 78 8.27 -6.81 8.09
N LEU A 79 9.45 -6.58 8.65
CA LEU A 79 10.54 -7.55 8.79
C LEU A 79 10.85 -7.76 10.27
N ASP A 80 10.83 -9.00 10.77
CA ASP A 80 11.18 -9.34 12.15
C ASP A 80 10.46 -8.44 13.19
N ASN A 81 9.15 -8.22 13.00
CA ASN A 81 8.29 -7.34 13.80
C ASN A 81 8.66 -5.83 13.74
N LYS A 82 9.58 -5.42 12.88
CA LYS A 82 9.90 -4.01 12.64
C LYS A 82 9.22 -3.52 11.36
N ILE A 83 8.63 -2.34 11.42
CA ILE A 83 8.07 -1.68 10.23
C ILE A 83 9.23 -1.00 9.50
N LEU A 84 9.35 -1.29 8.21
CA LEU A 84 10.23 -0.60 7.29
C LEU A 84 9.43 0.48 6.59
N GLU A 85 9.61 1.71 7.02
CA GLU A 85 8.95 2.89 6.46
C GLU A 85 9.55 3.27 5.10
N LYS A 86 9.21 4.44 4.59
CA LYS A 86 9.85 5.01 3.41
C LYS A 86 11.25 5.51 3.77
N PRO A 87 12.30 5.17 3.02
CA PRO A 87 13.65 5.65 3.30
C PRO A 87 13.78 7.14 3.03
N LYS A 88 14.58 7.82 3.85
CA LYS A 88 14.84 9.26 3.74
C LYS A 88 16.12 9.59 2.98
N SER A 89 16.94 8.59 2.69
CA SER A 89 18.20 8.73 1.95
C SER A 89 18.55 7.47 1.18
N LYS A 90 19.56 7.56 0.30
CA LYS A 90 20.11 6.41 -0.43
C LYS A 90 20.70 5.37 0.52
N GLU A 91 21.37 5.81 1.57
CA GLU A 91 22.00 4.95 2.58
C GLU A 91 20.93 4.18 3.39
N GLU A 92 19.84 4.83 3.72
CA GLU A 92 18.71 4.18 4.40
C GLU A 92 18.02 3.18 3.48
N SER A 93 17.80 3.55 2.22
CA SER A 93 17.29 2.67 1.17
C SER A 93 18.15 1.42 1.01
N TYR A 94 19.49 1.60 0.91
CA TYR A 94 20.43 0.50 0.82
C TYR A 94 20.29 -0.46 2.02
N LYS A 95 20.32 0.07 3.24
CA LYS A 95 20.20 -0.73 4.46
C LYS A 95 18.86 -1.49 4.53
N MET A 96 17.77 -0.85 4.08
CA MET A 96 16.45 -1.51 4.03
C MET A 96 16.47 -2.70 3.07
N ILE A 97 16.89 -2.51 1.83
CA ILE A 97 16.94 -3.59 0.83
C ILE A 97 17.90 -4.68 1.25
N GLN A 98 19.08 -4.33 1.77
CA GLN A 98 20.05 -5.27 2.31
C GLN A 98 19.45 -6.11 3.45
N SER A 99 18.65 -5.49 4.33
CA SER A 99 17.99 -6.21 5.43
C SER A 99 16.93 -7.20 4.96
N LEU A 100 16.35 -7.01 3.77
CA LEU A 100 15.36 -7.88 3.16
C LEU A 100 15.98 -9.03 2.34
N SER A 101 17.25 -8.89 1.94
CA SER A 101 18.00 -9.88 1.16
C SER A 101 18.03 -11.23 1.86
N ASP A 102 17.73 -12.32 1.14
CA ASP A 102 17.68 -13.70 1.63
C ASP A 102 16.69 -13.90 2.81
N LYS A 103 15.60 -13.10 2.85
CA LYS A 103 14.62 -13.16 3.93
C LYS A 103 13.18 -13.13 3.45
N LYS A 104 12.32 -13.58 4.37
CA LYS A 104 10.85 -13.41 4.28
C LYS A 104 10.43 -12.17 5.03
N HIS A 105 9.52 -11.41 4.44
CA HIS A 105 8.89 -10.28 5.09
C HIS A 105 7.41 -10.21 4.72
N ASN A 106 6.64 -9.47 5.50
CA ASN A 106 5.21 -9.29 5.26
C ASN A 106 4.94 -7.90 4.69
N VAL A 107 4.11 -7.84 3.66
CA VAL A 107 3.53 -6.59 3.15
C VAL A 107 2.05 -6.59 3.52
N ILE A 108 1.65 -5.59 4.29
CA ILE A 108 0.27 -5.46 4.77
C ILE A 108 -0.32 -4.19 4.20
N THR A 109 -1.41 -4.33 3.46
CA THR A 109 -2.21 -3.19 3.00
C THR A 109 -3.56 -3.20 3.66
N SER A 110 -3.88 -2.11 4.34
CA SER A 110 -5.20 -1.84 4.90
C SER A 110 -5.97 -0.88 4.00
N VAL A 111 -7.24 -1.16 3.83
CA VAL A 111 -8.15 -0.34 3.02
C VAL A 111 -9.35 0.04 3.87
N THR A 112 -9.69 1.33 3.86
CA THR A 112 -10.88 1.86 4.51
C THR A 112 -11.87 2.35 3.45
N LEU A 113 -13.09 1.84 3.53
CA LEU A 113 -14.25 2.22 2.72
C LEU A 113 -15.16 3.10 3.55
N THR A 114 -15.46 4.31 3.07
CA THR A 114 -16.25 5.29 3.83
C THR A 114 -17.29 5.96 2.96
N THR A 115 -18.53 5.99 3.48
CA THR A 115 -19.61 6.86 3.00
C THR A 115 -20.00 7.85 4.09
N THR A 116 -20.93 8.75 3.84
CA THR A 116 -21.48 9.64 4.87
C THR A 116 -22.16 8.89 6.04
N LYS A 117 -22.49 7.59 5.87
CA LYS A 117 -23.29 6.81 6.85
C LYS A 117 -22.52 5.69 7.53
N LYS A 118 -21.46 5.17 6.91
CA LYS A 118 -20.70 4.03 7.45
C LYS A 118 -19.24 4.04 7.01
N GLN A 119 -18.41 3.40 7.81
CA GLN A 119 -17.00 3.18 7.54
C GLN A 119 -16.65 1.74 7.88
N LYS A 120 -15.86 1.08 7.03
CA LYS A 120 -15.33 -0.28 7.26
C LYS A 120 -13.90 -0.37 6.79
N THR A 121 -13.05 -0.95 7.62
CA THR A 121 -11.64 -1.23 7.30
C THR A 121 -11.41 -2.73 7.20
N PHE A 122 -10.56 -3.13 6.27
CA PHE A 122 -10.04 -4.50 6.15
C PHE A 122 -8.58 -4.46 5.73
N SER A 123 -7.86 -5.53 6.01
CA SER A 123 -6.43 -5.64 5.71
C SER A 123 -6.13 -6.96 5.02
N VAL A 124 -5.14 -6.94 4.15
CA VAL A 124 -4.59 -8.13 3.50
C VAL A 124 -3.09 -8.17 3.76
N SER A 125 -2.59 -9.34 4.15
CA SER A 125 -1.17 -9.60 4.35
C SER A 125 -0.67 -10.56 3.28
N THR A 126 0.52 -10.28 2.76
CA THR A 126 1.22 -11.09 1.77
C THR A 126 2.66 -11.29 2.22
N THR A 127 3.13 -12.53 2.25
CA THR A 127 4.53 -12.84 2.51
C THR A 127 5.31 -12.83 1.22
N VAL A 128 6.41 -12.08 1.20
CA VAL A 128 7.37 -12.02 0.09
C VAL A 128 8.70 -12.61 0.57
N THR A 129 9.28 -13.51 -0.21
CA THR A 129 10.61 -14.07 0.02
C THR A 129 11.55 -13.52 -1.04
N PHE A 130 12.63 -12.91 -0.62
CA PHE A 130 13.71 -12.51 -1.51
C PHE A 130 14.83 -13.56 -1.57
N ASN A 131 15.41 -13.73 -2.75
CA ASN A 131 16.74 -14.33 -2.93
C ASN A 131 17.81 -13.41 -2.35
N THR A 132 19.04 -13.89 -2.27
CA THR A 132 20.20 -13.05 -1.97
C THR A 132 20.35 -11.96 -3.02
N ILE A 133 20.45 -10.71 -2.59
CA ILE A 133 20.61 -9.54 -3.46
C ILE A 133 22.04 -9.02 -3.28
N SER A 134 22.81 -8.91 -4.37
CA SER A 134 24.17 -8.37 -4.29
C SER A 134 24.18 -6.87 -4.04
N ASP A 135 25.26 -6.36 -3.42
CA ASP A 135 25.44 -4.92 -3.21
C ASP A 135 25.39 -4.13 -4.52
N LYS A 136 25.95 -4.70 -5.60
CA LYS A 136 25.89 -4.11 -6.94
C LYS A 136 24.45 -3.95 -7.42
N ASP A 137 23.62 -4.95 -7.22
CA ASP A 137 22.20 -4.92 -7.64
C ASP A 137 21.40 -3.94 -6.80
N ILE A 138 21.66 -3.86 -5.49
CA ILE A 138 21.05 -2.87 -4.61
C ILE A 138 21.37 -1.46 -5.08
N HIS A 139 22.64 -1.15 -5.33
CA HIS A 139 23.07 0.16 -5.81
C HIS A 139 22.45 0.49 -7.17
N PHE A 140 22.49 -0.44 -8.13
CA PHE A 140 21.85 -0.27 -9.43
C PHE A 140 20.37 0.08 -9.30
N TYR A 141 19.64 -0.67 -8.46
CA TYR A 141 18.22 -0.45 -8.27
C TYR A 141 17.92 0.93 -7.68
N ILE A 142 18.62 1.33 -6.61
CA ILE A 142 18.42 2.62 -5.97
C ILE A 142 18.72 3.78 -6.94
N GLU A 143 19.82 3.70 -7.69
CA GLU A 143 20.21 4.75 -8.65
C GLU A 143 19.16 4.91 -9.76
N LYS A 144 18.68 3.81 -10.29
CA LYS A 144 17.75 3.83 -11.44
C LYS A 144 16.29 4.10 -11.07
N TYR A 145 15.82 3.54 -9.96
CA TYR A 145 14.41 3.54 -9.61
C TYR A 145 14.03 4.50 -8.48
N GLN A 146 14.99 5.00 -7.71
CA GLN A 146 14.81 5.97 -6.63
C GLN A 146 13.61 5.63 -5.72
N PRO A 147 13.61 4.48 -5.03
CA PRO A 147 12.42 3.93 -4.37
C PRO A 147 12.05 4.62 -3.04
N PHE A 148 12.26 5.93 -2.94
CA PHE A 148 12.07 6.71 -1.71
C PHE A 148 10.59 6.94 -1.35
N ASP A 149 9.69 6.68 -2.28
CA ASP A 149 8.24 6.78 -2.08
C ASP A 149 7.59 5.47 -1.57
N LYS A 150 8.40 4.41 -1.36
CA LYS A 150 7.92 3.05 -1.09
C LYS A 150 8.32 2.56 0.29
N ALA A 151 7.38 1.98 1.04
CA ALA A 151 7.68 1.24 2.27
C ALA A 151 8.62 0.06 1.95
N GLY A 152 9.63 -0.16 2.80
CA GLY A 152 10.66 -1.17 2.57
C GLY A 152 11.60 -0.87 1.40
N SER A 153 11.46 0.31 0.76
CA SER A 153 12.34 0.77 -0.30
C SER A 153 12.36 -0.08 -1.57
N TYR A 154 11.25 -0.76 -1.91
CA TYR A 154 11.17 -1.50 -3.17
C TYR A 154 9.77 -1.50 -3.78
N GLY A 155 9.71 -1.67 -5.10
CA GLY A 155 8.47 -1.91 -5.85
C GLY A 155 8.48 -3.30 -6.47
N ILE A 156 7.48 -4.13 -6.14
CA ILE A 156 7.38 -5.51 -6.64
C ILE A 156 7.26 -5.58 -8.17
N GLN A 157 6.67 -4.55 -8.79
CA GLN A 157 6.51 -4.44 -10.25
C GLN A 157 7.74 -3.90 -10.96
N GLU A 158 8.79 -3.51 -10.22
CA GLU A 158 10.03 -2.96 -10.74
C GLU A 158 11.10 -4.03 -10.92
N TRP A 159 12.26 -3.65 -11.44
CA TRP A 159 13.36 -4.57 -11.75
C TRP A 159 13.72 -5.52 -10.58
N ILE A 160 13.78 -5.00 -9.35
CA ILE A 160 14.12 -5.80 -8.17
C ILE A 160 13.06 -6.89 -7.90
N GLY A 161 11.79 -6.62 -8.17
CA GLY A 161 10.72 -7.62 -8.08
C GLY A 161 10.85 -8.72 -9.13
N LEU A 162 11.34 -8.38 -10.33
CA LEU A 162 11.55 -9.33 -11.42
C LEU A 162 12.77 -10.23 -11.20
N THR A 163 13.80 -9.72 -10.52
CA THR A 163 15.11 -10.39 -10.44
C THR A 163 15.40 -11.03 -9.10
N SER A 164 14.77 -10.57 -8.03
CA SER A 164 15.17 -10.93 -6.67
C SER A 164 14.09 -11.61 -5.84
N ILE A 165 12.84 -11.69 -6.32
CA ILE A 165 11.78 -12.39 -5.59
C ILE A 165 11.81 -13.87 -5.92
N GLU A 166 11.96 -14.70 -4.87
CA GLU A 166 11.84 -16.15 -4.94
C GLU A 166 10.38 -16.61 -4.88
N LYS A 167 9.60 -16.01 -3.95
CA LYS A 167 8.23 -16.47 -3.69
C LYS A 167 7.32 -15.36 -3.18
N ILE A 168 6.05 -15.44 -3.57
CA ILE A 168 4.95 -14.62 -3.05
C ILE A 168 3.87 -15.55 -2.53
N GLU A 169 3.50 -15.41 -1.25
CA GLU A 169 2.40 -16.14 -0.62
C GLU A 169 1.30 -15.16 -0.24
N GLY A 170 0.29 -15.04 -1.10
CA GLY A 170 -0.81 -14.10 -0.95
C GLY A 170 -1.14 -13.36 -2.25
N SER A 171 -1.41 -12.07 -2.16
CA SER A 171 -1.86 -11.24 -3.29
C SER A 171 -0.74 -10.33 -3.80
N TYR A 172 -0.39 -10.47 -5.08
CA TYR A 172 0.55 -9.57 -5.76
C TYR A 172 0.09 -8.10 -5.69
N THR A 173 -1.18 -7.84 -5.99
CA THR A 173 -1.72 -6.48 -5.98
C THR A 173 -1.76 -5.85 -4.59
N ASN A 174 -1.83 -6.67 -3.53
CA ASN A 174 -1.63 -6.23 -2.16
C ASN A 174 -0.21 -5.66 -1.95
N VAL A 175 0.81 -6.32 -2.49
CA VAL A 175 2.21 -5.86 -2.40
C VAL A 175 2.42 -4.59 -3.23
N VAL A 176 1.77 -4.45 -4.38
CA VAL A 176 1.76 -3.20 -5.18
C VAL A 176 1.16 -2.04 -4.40
N GLY A 177 0.19 -2.32 -3.50
CA GLY A 177 -0.38 -1.34 -2.58
C GLY A 177 -1.91 -1.20 -2.57
N LEU A 178 -2.63 -2.12 -3.24
CA LEU A 178 -4.10 -2.20 -3.21
C LEU A 178 -4.56 -3.64 -3.46
N PRO A 179 -5.14 -4.34 -2.48
CA PRO A 179 -5.58 -5.73 -2.61
C PRO A 179 -6.88 -5.81 -3.44
N THR A 180 -6.76 -5.76 -4.76
CA THR A 180 -7.85 -5.56 -5.73
C THR A 180 -8.95 -6.62 -5.63
N SER A 181 -8.59 -7.90 -5.46
CA SER A 181 -9.56 -8.99 -5.35
C SER A 181 -10.45 -8.84 -4.11
N GLU A 182 -9.85 -8.54 -2.94
CA GLU A 182 -10.62 -8.33 -1.72
C GLU A 182 -11.39 -7.02 -1.76
N LEU A 183 -10.79 -5.96 -2.32
CA LEU A 183 -11.46 -4.67 -2.54
C LEU A 183 -12.73 -4.84 -3.39
N TYR A 184 -12.65 -5.58 -4.49
CA TYR A 184 -13.79 -5.85 -5.36
C TYR A 184 -14.94 -6.50 -4.61
N LYS A 185 -14.67 -7.58 -3.85
CA LYS A 185 -15.67 -8.25 -3.01
C LYS A 185 -16.32 -7.30 -2.00
N LYS A 186 -15.51 -6.44 -1.36
CA LYS A 186 -16.01 -5.50 -0.34
C LYS A 186 -16.85 -4.38 -0.95
N ILE A 187 -16.45 -3.84 -2.10
CA ILE A 187 -17.22 -2.78 -2.78
C ILE A 187 -18.59 -3.30 -3.24
N THR A 188 -18.65 -4.51 -3.77
CA THR A 188 -19.91 -5.06 -4.31
C THR A 188 -21.01 -5.28 -3.26
N ILE A 189 -20.61 -5.45 -2.00
CA ILE A 189 -21.55 -5.67 -0.87
C ILE A 189 -21.63 -4.47 0.09
N PHE A 190 -20.93 -3.35 -0.24
CA PHE A 190 -20.89 -2.16 0.63
C PHE A 190 -22.13 -1.32 0.45
#